data_bd5723199d0050db6cb1a139adb39b92
#
_entry.id   bd5723199d0050db6cb1a139adb39b92
#
_cell.length_a   1.000
_cell.length_b   1.000
_cell.length_c   1.000
_cell.angle_alpha   90.00
_cell.angle_beta   90.00
_cell.angle_gamma   90.00
#
_symmetry.space_group_name_H-M   'P 1'
#
loop_
_entity.id
_entity.type
_entity.pdbx_description
1 polymer ?
#
loop_
_entity_poly.entity_id
_entity_poly.type
_entity_poly.pdbx_seq_one_letter_code
_entity_poly.pdbx_strand_id
1 'polypeptide(L)'
;PTRRSSDLRVYTGVVLNTEPSAHVADEKVEQTEENMEILLDENVENKEDIDALGIQVGDIIAMDPRTVITESGYIKSRFLDDKLSAAILLGLAKAVKDEGITLHRKVSLLFTVYEEVGHGGSYVPADTAEMISVDMGCVGADLGCTERMVSICAKDSGGPYNYNLITALVNTAKAHGLDFAIDVYPHYGSDVEATLRAGYDIRHGLIGPGVYASHNYERSHMDGVKNTYELVKAYVTE
;
A
#
# COMPACT_ATOMS: atom_id res chain seq x y z
N PRO A 1 4.05 7.70 16.96
CA PRO A 1 2.90 7.92 17.84
C PRO A 1 2.23 6.61 18.22
N THR A 2 1.78 6.53 19.46
CA THR A 2 1.04 5.39 19.99
C THR A 2 -0.40 5.80 20.22
N ARG A 3 -1.34 4.95 19.89
CA ARG A 3 -2.76 5.25 20.04
C ARG A 3 -3.44 4.23 20.94
N ARG A 4 -4.20 4.73 21.91
CA ARG A 4 -5.08 3.94 22.73
C ARG A 4 -6.43 3.74 22.06
N SER A 5 -6.94 2.53 22.04
CA SER A 5 -8.15 2.18 21.29
C SER A 5 -9.47 2.52 22.03
N SER A 6 -9.59 2.24 23.32
CA SER A 6 -10.88 2.28 24.01
C SER A 6 -11.42 3.70 24.27
N ASP A 7 -10.55 4.68 24.47
CA ASP A 7 -10.91 6.07 24.72
C ASP A 7 -10.36 7.04 23.68
N LEU A 8 -9.71 6.51 22.64
CA LEU A 8 -9.09 7.25 21.54
C LEU A 8 -7.99 8.25 21.97
N ARG A 9 -7.45 8.12 23.20
CA ARG A 9 -6.28 8.90 23.59
C ARG A 9 -5.06 8.48 22.76
N VAL A 10 -4.22 9.45 22.43
CA VAL A 10 -3.00 9.25 21.66
C VAL A 10 -1.84 9.73 22.53
N TYR A 11 -0.87 8.86 22.71
CA TYR A 11 0.41 9.18 23.32
C TYR A 11 1.49 9.18 22.27
N THR A 12 2.56 9.93 22.49
CA THR A 12 3.74 9.94 21.61
C THR A 12 4.90 9.24 22.28
N GLY A 13 5.88 8.84 21.47
CA GLY A 13 7.08 8.22 21.96
C GLY A 13 8.09 7.96 20.84
N VAL A 14 9.21 7.41 21.18
CA VAL A 14 10.29 7.05 20.25
C VAL A 14 10.44 5.54 20.24
N VAL A 15 10.50 4.94 19.05
CA VAL A 15 10.84 3.53 18.88
C VAL A 15 12.35 3.38 18.90
N LEU A 16 12.85 2.62 19.85
CA LEU A 16 14.29 2.39 20.09
C LEU A 16 14.53 0.91 20.31
N ASN A 17 15.79 0.48 20.26
CA ASN A 17 16.17 -0.78 20.85
C ASN A 17 16.45 -0.62 22.36
N THR A 18 16.57 -1.70 23.10
CA THR A 18 16.78 -1.70 24.56
C THR A 18 18.14 -1.12 24.98
N GLU A 19 19.08 -0.98 24.05
CA GLU A 19 20.37 -0.35 24.28
C GLU A 19 20.66 0.74 23.22
N PRO A 20 19.91 1.85 23.25
CA PRO A 20 19.90 2.80 22.12
C PRO A 20 21.10 3.75 22.10
N SER A 21 21.85 3.88 23.19
CA SER A 21 22.90 4.89 23.32
C SER A 21 24.24 4.39 22.79
N ALA A 22 24.66 4.92 21.65
CA ALA A 22 25.93 4.56 20.98
C ALA A 22 27.20 4.87 21.81
N HIS A 23 27.09 5.67 22.86
CA HIS A 23 28.22 6.05 23.71
C HIS A 23 28.26 5.31 25.06
N VAL A 24 27.26 4.45 25.31
CA VAL A 24 27.10 3.70 26.56
C VAL A 24 27.06 2.19 26.31
N ALA A 25 26.49 1.77 25.19
CA ALA A 25 26.44 0.36 24.81
C ALA A 25 27.85 -0.14 24.41
N ASP A 26 28.24 -1.28 24.95
CA ASP A 26 29.55 -1.91 24.65
C ASP A 26 29.57 -2.51 23.24
N GLU A 27 28.43 -2.96 22.72
CA GLU A 27 28.28 -3.52 21.39
C GLU A 27 27.07 -2.93 20.65
N LYS A 28 27.13 -2.95 19.33
CA LYS A 28 26.01 -2.52 18.49
C LYS A 28 24.93 -3.59 18.49
N VAL A 29 23.81 -3.29 19.13
CA VAL A 29 22.64 -4.19 19.18
C VAL A 29 21.90 -4.16 17.84
N GLU A 30 21.69 -5.35 17.24
CA GLU A 30 20.83 -5.50 16.08
C GLU A 30 19.39 -5.20 16.48
N GLN A 31 18.65 -4.50 15.60
CA GLN A 31 17.23 -4.22 15.81
C GLN A 31 16.42 -5.47 15.45
N THR A 32 15.87 -6.11 16.44
CA THR A 32 14.98 -7.26 16.31
C THR A 32 13.65 -6.97 17.00
N GLU A 33 12.62 -7.75 16.69
CA GLU A 33 11.30 -7.60 17.30
C GLU A 33 11.34 -7.73 18.82
N GLU A 34 12.21 -8.61 19.36
CA GLU A 34 12.35 -8.89 20.79
C GLU A 34 13.06 -7.78 21.58
N ASN A 35 13.87 -6.96 20.90
CA ASN A 35 14.66 -5.92 21.56
C ASN A 35 14.24 -4.49 21.21
N MET A 36 13.09 -4.35 20.54
CA MET A 36 12.52 -3.03 20.25
C MET A 36 11.52 -2.64 21.33
N GLU A 37 11.58 -1.38 21.75
CA GLU A 37 10.67 -0.81 22.73
C GLU A 37 10.20 0.59 22.31
N ILE A 38 9.14 1.07 22.95
CA ILE A 38 8.66 2.44 22.76
C ILE A 38 8.89 3.19 24.08
N LEU A 39 9.81 4.14 24.02
CA LEU A 39 9.99 5.09 25.10
C LEU A 39 8.91 6.17 24.97
N LEU A 40 7.95 6.16 25.88
CA LEU A 40 6.84 7.12 25.88
C LEU A 40 7.30 8.51 26.32
N ASP A 41 6.68 9.55 25.75
CA ASP A 41 6.88 10.94 26.15
C ASP A 41 6.01 11.29 27.37
N GLU A 42 5.92 10.35 28.34
CA GLU A 42 5.13 10.45 29.55
C GLU A 42 5.97 10.09 30.78
N ASN A 43 5.55 10.56 31.97
CA ASN A 43 6.23 10.23 33.21
C ASN A 43 5.79 8.84 33.70
N VAL A 44 6.38 7.81 33.14
CA VAL A 44 6.13 6.41 33.49
C VAL A 44 7.45 5.69 33.81
N GLU A 45 7.45 4.90 34.88
CA GLU A 45 8.64 4.17 35.35
C GLU A 45 8.40 2.66 35.45
N ASN A 46 7.12 2.26 35.44
CA ASN A 46 6.73 0.85 35.66
C ASN A 46 5.40 0.54 34.96
N LYS A 47 5.02 -0.72 35.05
CA LYS A 47 3.79 -1.21 34.41
C LYS A 47 2.52 -0.53 34.95
N GLU A 48 2.49 -0.25 36.24
CA GLU A 48 1.33 0.35 36.90
C GLU A 48 1.07 1.78 36.36
N ASP A 49 2.14 2.51 36.05
CA ASP A 49 2.02 3.84 35.42
C ASP A 49 1.47 3.73 34.00
N ILE A 50 1.93 2.74 33.22
CA ILE A 50 1.42 2.46 31.88
C ILE A 50 -0.07 2.10 31.93
N ASP A 51 -0.43 1.20 32.86
CA ASP A 51 -1.83 0.80 33.07
C ASP A 51 -2.72 2.01 33.48
N ALA A 52 -2.18 2.93 34.26
CA ALA A 52 -2.89 4.15 34.66
C ALA A 52 -3.15 5.11 33.47
N LEU A 53 -2.28 5.10 32.47
CA LEU A 53 -2.54 5.79 31.18
C LEU A 53 -3.64 5.09 30.36
N GLY A 54 -4.01 3.87 30.72
CA GLY A 54 -4.97 3.05 30.00
C GLY A 54 -4.38 2.36 28.77
N ILE A 55 -3.07 2.28 28.69
CA ILE A 55 -2.36 1.53 27.62
C ILE A 55 -2.33 0.05 28.01
N GLN A 56 -2.62 -0.83 27.05
CA GLN A 56 -2.67 -2.27 27.29
C GLN A 56 -2.16 -3.06 26.09
N VAL A 57 -1.90 -4.34 26.31
CA VAL A 57 -1.56 -5.27 25.23
C VAL A 57 -2.67 -5.31 24.20
N GLY A 58 -2.31 -5.18 22.93
CA GLY A 58 -3.23 -5.10 21.80
C GLY A 58 -3.54 -3.68 21.33
N ASP A 59 -3.03 -2.66 22.03
CA ASP A 59 -3.12 -1.29 21.52
C ASP A 59 -2.23 -1.09 20.28
N ILE A 60 -2.71 -0.24 19.36
CA ILE A 60 -2.06 -0.02 18.07
C ILE A 60 -0.97 1.04 18.20
N ILE A 61 0.19 0.74 17.63
CA ILE A 61 1.30 1.66 17.45
C ILE A 61 1.30 2.13 16.00
N ALA A 62 1.16 3.44 15.80
CA ALA A 62 1.21 4.04 14.47
C ALA A 62 2.54 4.77 14.29
N MET A 63 3.35 4.32 13.35
CA MET A 63 4.58 5.02 12.98
C MET A 63 4.27 6.31 12.22
N ASP A 64 5.03 7.37 12.48
CA ASP A 64 4.90 8.61 11.73
C ASP A 64 5.26 8.40 10.24
N PRO A 65 4.37 8.75 9.30
CA PRO A 65 4.61 8.53 7.88
C PRO A 65 5.71 9.42 7.30
N ARG A 66 5.95 10.60 7.85
CA ARG A 66 6.94 11.59 7.38
C ARG A 66 6.83 11.89 5.88
N THR A 67 5.61 12.17 5.42
CA THR A 67 5.34 12.41 4.00
C THR A 67 5.96 13.70 3.51
N VAL A 68 6.71 13.63 2.41
CA VAL A 68 7.33 14.75 1.72
C VAL A 68 7.11 14.63 0.22
N ILE A 69 6.61 15.69 -0.40
CA ILE A 69 6.56 15.82 -1.87
C ILE A 69 7.60 16.87 -2.26
N THR A 70 8.55 16.50 -3.12
CA THR A 70 9.60 17.40 -3.58
C THR A 70 9.12 18.22 -4.78
N GLU A 71 9.78 19.35 -5.05
CA GLU A 71 9.53 20.16 -6.26
C GLU A 71 9.76 19.39 -7.55
N SER A 72 10.69 18.41 -7.54
CA SER A 72 10.96 17.52 -8.67
C SER A 72 9.94 16.38 -8.84
N GLY A 73 8.89 16.33 -8.02
CA GLY A 73 7.79 15.39 -8.12
C GLY A 73 7.99 14.06 -7.37
N TYR A 74 9.11 13.86 -6.66
CA TYR A 74 9.25 12.66 -5.83
C TYR A 74 8.38 12.73 -4.58
N ILE A 75 7.76 11.61 -4.25
CA ILE A 75 6.96 11.38 -3.05
C ILE A 75 7.73 10.43 -2.16
N LYS A 76 7.99 10.84 -0.93
CA LYS A 76 8.63 10.01 0.09
C LYS A 76 7.72 9.91 1.29
N SER A 77 7.48 8.70 1.78
CA SER A 77 6.67 8.46 2.97
C SER A 77 6.86 7.03 3.43
N ARG A 78 6.49 6.71 4.67
CA ARG A 78 6.05 5.36 5.01
C ARG A 78 4.64 5.15 4.49
N PHE A 79 4.27 3.91 4.22
CA PHE A 79 2.90 3.50 3.86
C PHE A 79 2.40 4.10 2.54
N LEU A 80 3.30 4.34 1.55
CA LEU A 80 2.88 4.55 0.17
C LEU A 80 2.25 3.27 -0.38
N ASP A 81 2.76 2.16 0.04
CA ASP A 81 2.16 0.84 0.03
C ASP A 81 1.17 0.71 1.21
N ASP A 82 -0.19 0.75 1.03
CA ASP A 82 -0.78 1.07 -0.28
C ASP A 82 -1.69 2.32 -0.21
N LYS A 83 -1.32 3.31 0.59
CA LYS A 83 -2.07 4.57 0.68
C LYS A 83 -1.98 5.41 -0.59
N LEU A 84 -0.93 5.19 -1.41
CA LEU A 84 -0.76 5.94 -2.65
C LEU A 84 -1.85 5.54 -3.66
N SER A 85 -2.11 4.25 -3.83
CA SER A 85 -3.17 3.77 -4.71
C SER A 85 -4.55 4.03 -4.15
N ALA A 86 -4.71 3.98 -2.84
CA ALA A 86 -5.94 4.44 -2.20
C ALA A 86 -6.25 5.91 -2.57
N ALA A 87 -5.24 6.79 -2.56
CA ALA A 87 -5.40 8.17 -2.98
C ALA A 87 -5.74 8.32 -4.48
N ILE A 88 -5.14 7.48 -5.35
CA ILE A 88 -5.46 7.43 -6.78
C ILE A 88 -6.94 7.06 -6.99
N LEU A 89 -7.43 6.03 -6.32
CA LEU A 89 -8.83 5.60 -6.42
C LEU A 89 -9.81 6.66 -5.89
N LEU A 90 -9.47 7.35 -4.80
CA LEU A 90 -10.26 8.47 -4.29
C LEU A 90 -10.25 9.64 -5.28
N GLY A 91 -9.12 9.90 -5.94
CA GLY A 91 -9.00 10.88 -7.01
C GLY A 91 -9.93 10.55 -8.20
N LEU A 92 -9.98 9.28 -8.60
CA LEU A 92 -10.91 8.81 -9.63
C LEU A 92 -12.37 9.00 -9.21
N ALA A 93 -12.74 8.60 -7.99
CA ALA A 93 -14.10 8.79 -7.48
C ALA A 93 -14.51 10.26 -7.49
N LYS A 94 -13.59 11.14 -7.09
CA LYS A 94 -13.79 12.59 -7.13
C LYS A 94 -14.01 13.09 -8.57
N ALA A 95 -13.16 12.69 -9.50
CA ALA A 95 -13.28 13.09 -10.91
C ALA A 95 -14.60 12.60 -11.54
N VAL A 96 -14.99 11.33 -11.29
CA VAL A 96 -16.28 10.80 -11.75
C VAL A 96 -17.44 11.67 -11.28
N LYS A 97 -17.41 12.11 -10.02
CA LYS A 97 -18.46 12.95 -9.44
C LYS A 97 -18.42 14.38 -9.96
N ASP A 98 -17.26 15.03 -9.97
CA ASP A 98 -17.14 16.48 -10.21
C ASP A 98 -17.16 16.82 -11.71
N GLU A 99 -16.62 15.93 -12.56
CA GLU A 99 -16.54 16.11 -14.00
C GLU A 99 -17.69 15.43 -14.75
N GLY A 100 -18.54 14.66 -14.05
CA GLY A 100 -19.66 13.96 -14.65
C GLY A 100 -19.23 12.81 -15.60
N ILE A 101 -18.12 12.15 -15.28
CA ILE A 101 -17.59 11.07 -16.12
C ILE A 101 -18.57 9.90 -16.15
N THR A 102 -18.93 9.46 -17.36
CA THR A 102 -19.79 8.29 -17.56
C THR A 102 -18.95 7.02 -17.46
N LEU A 103 -19.35 6.11 -16.58
CA LEU A 103 -18.77 4.78 -16.49
C LEU A 103 -19.58 3.81 -17.35
N HIS A 104 -18.91 3.02 -18.19
CA HIS A 104 -19.56 2.03 -19.07
C HIS A 104 -19.87 0.71 -18.36
N ARG A 105 -19.45 0.57 -17.12
CA ARG A 105 -19.68 -0.60 -16.26
C ARG A 105 -19.95 -0.19 -14.82
N LYS A 106 -20.55 -1.07 -14.05
CA LYS A 106 -20.64 -0.89 -12.61
C LYS A 106 -19.25 -1.03 -12.02
N VAL A 107 -18.78 0.00 -11.34
CA VAL A 107 -17.47 0.04 -10.68
C VAL A 107 -17.69 0.15 -9.18
N SER A 108 -17.04 -0.71 -8.42
CA SER A 108 -16.99 -0.64 -6.95
C SER A 108 -15.53 -0.40 -6.53
N LEU A 109 -15.29 0.64 -5.76
CA LEU A 109 -13.99 0.90 -5.15
C LEU A 109 -14.03 0.26 -3.75
N LEU A 110 -13.21 -0.75 -3.54
CA LEU A 110 -13.11 -1.49 -2.31
C LEU A 110 -11.81 -1.13 -1.60
N PHE A 111 -11.90 -0.52 -0.42
CA PHE A 111 -10.76 -0.25 0.45
C PHE A 111 -10.74 -1.28 1.56
N THR A 112 -9.81 -2.18 1.50
CA THR A 112 -9.70 -3.29 2.44
C THR A 112 -8.89 -2.90 3.67
N VAL A 113 -9.04 -3.64 4.76
CA VAL A 113 -8.36 -3.37 6.03
C VAL A 113 -7.25 -4.39 6.30
N TYR A 114 -7.37 -5.59 5.74
CA TYR A 114 -6.50 -6.73 6.02
C TYR A 114 -5.63 -7.14 4.83
N GLU A 115 -5.34 -6.23 3.90
CA GLU A 115 -4.48 -6.52 2.76
C GLU A 115 -3.08 -6.93 3.21
N GLU A 116 -2.43 -6.13 4.05
CA GLU A 116 -1.06 -6.31 4.55
C GLU A 116 -0.84 -7.60 5.38
N VAL A 117 -1.91 -8.26 5.76
CA VAL A 117 -1.88 -9.56 6.44
C VAL A 117 -2.51 -10.68 5.60
N GLY A 118 -2.71 -10.44 4.30
CA GLY A 118 -2.95 -11.45 3.28
C GLY A 118 -4.40 -11.92 3.13
N HIS A 119 -5.41 -11.15 3.58
CA HIS A 119 -6.81 -11.55 3.40
C HIS A 119 -7.82 -10.38 3.25
N GLY A 120 -7.35 -9.21 2.79
CA GLY A 120 -8.24 -8.06 2.59
C GLY A 120 -9.32 -8.28 1.54
N GLY A 121 -9.01 -8.98 0.45
CA GLY A 121 -9.95 -9.33 -0.62
C GLY A 121 -10.82 -10.57 -0.35
N SER A 122 -10.93 -11.05 0.88
CA SER A 122 -11.70 -12.26 1.21
C SER A 122 -13.22 -12.12 1.00
N TYR A 123 -13.71 -10.91 0.82
CA TYR A 123 -15.08 -10.61 0.45
C TYR A 123 -15.12 -9.60 -0.70
N VAL A 124 -15.89 -9.92 -1.72
CA VAL A 124 -16.22 -9.01 -2.82
C VAL A 124 -17.73 -9.08 -3.12
N PRO A 125 -18.34 -8.02 -3.72
CA PRO A 125 -19.74 -8.07 -4.12
C PRO A 125 -20.02 -9.27 -5.02
N ALA A 126 -21.17 -9.93 -4.83
CA ALA A 126 -21.52 -11.19 -5.50
C ALA A 126 -21.62 -11.11 -7.04
N ASP A 127 -21.81 -9.91 -7.58
CA ASP A 127 -21.89 -9.64 -9.02
C ASP A 127 -20.55 -9.18 -9.63
N THR A 128 -19.44 -9.33 -8.92
CA THR A 128 -18.11 -8.99 -9.40
C THR A 128 -17.66 -9.97 -10.48
N ALA A 129 -17.39 -9.47 -11.68
CA ALA A 129 -16.87 -10.26 -12.80
C ALA A 129 -15.34 -10.10 -12.98
N GLU A 130 -14.83 -8.93 -12.60
CA GLU A 130 -13.40 -8.60 -12.66
C GLU A 130 -12.99 -7.86 -11.39
N MET A 131 -11.80 -8.15 -10.91
CA MET A 131 -11.17 -7.42 -9.82
C MET A 131 -9.75 -7.03 -10.20
N ILE A 132 -9.43 -5.77 -10.02
CA ILE A 132 -8.07 -5.25 -10.21
C ILE A 132 -7.61 -4.70 -8.87
N SER A 133 -6.58 -5.30 -8.29
CA SER A 133 -5.86 -4.63 -7.22
C SER A 133 -5.11 -3.43 -7.81
N VAL A 134 -5.41 -2.27 -7.30
CA VAL A 134 -4.59 -1.08 -7.52
C VAL A 134 -3.72 -0.96 -6.28
N ASP A 135 -2.58 -1.57 -6.36
CA ASP A 135 -1.61 -1.73 -5.28
C ASP A 135 -0.31 -1.02 -5.69
N MET A 136 0.86 -1.43 -5.28
CA MET A 136 2.10 -0.82 -5.72
C MET A 136 2.82 -1.69 -6.76
N GLY A 137 3.58 -1.06 -7.65
CA GLY A 137 4.52 -1.71 -8.55
C GLY A 137 5.91 -1.81 -7.92
N CYS A 138 6.50 -3.01 -7.90
CA CYS A 138 7.84 -3.18 -7.38
C CYS A 138 8.88 -2.46 -8.24
N VAL A 139 9.76 -1.71 -7.60
CA VAL A 139 10.93 -1.10 -8.24
C VAL A 139 12.19 -1.73 -7.65
N GLY A 140 13.01 -2.35 -8.50
CA GLY A 140 14.21 -3.04 -8.02
C GLY A 140 15.01 -3.67 -9.14
N ALA A 141 16.05 -4.42 -8.78
CA ALA A 141 16.87 -5.16 -9.74
C ALA A 141 16.02 -6.18 -10.51
N ASP A 142 16.32 -6.33 -11.78
CA ASP A 142 15.65 -7.26 -12.71
C ASP A 142 14.16 -6.97 -12.99
N LEU A 143 13.65 -5.79 -12.58
CA LEU A 143 12.31 -5.31 -12.89
C LEU A 143 12.35 -4.12 -13.86
N GLY A 144 11.35 -4.04 -14.72
CA GLY A 144 11.24 -2.96 -15.71
C GLY A 144 10.62 -1.68 -15.15
N CYS A 145 9.85 -1.79 -14.07
CA CYS A 145 9.15 -0.66 -13.48
C CYS A 145 10.10 0.32 -12.78
N THR A 146 9.81 1.61 -12.93
CA THR A 146 10.44 2.70 -12.21
C THR A 146 9.38 3.47 -11.42
N GLU A 147 9.79 4.36 -10.50
CA GLU A 147 8.84 5.19 -9.74
C GLU A 147 7.97 6.09 -10.64
N ARG A 148 8.33 6.26 -11.91
CA ARG A 148 7.61 7.13 -12.87
C ARG A 148 6.58 6.39 -13.72
N MET A 149 6.51 5.08 -13.62
CA MET A 149 5.66 4.21 -14.44
C MET A 149 4.48 3.67 -13.64
N VAL A 150 3.45 3.25 -14.37
CA VAL A 150 2.50 2.28 -13.84
C VAL A 150 3.02 0.88 -14.11
N SER A 151 3.04 0.04 -13.10
CA SER A 151 3.29 -1.40 -13.25
C SER A 151 2.01 -2.12 -13.62
N ILE A 152 2.12 -3.08 -14.54
CA ILE A 152 1.09 -4.06 -14.87
C ILE A 152 1.70 -5.43 -14.58
N CYS A 153 1.29 -6.07 -13.49
CA CYS A 153 1.86 -7.33 -13.08
C CYS A 153 1.30 -8.48 -13.90
N ALA A 154 2.17 -9.25 -14.56
CA ALA A 154 1.76 -10.42 -15.32
C ALA A 154 1.64 -11.68 -14.44
N LYS A 155 2.43 -11.77 -13.37
CA LYS A 155 2.49 -12.88 -12.45
C LYS A 155 3.13 -12.45 -11.13
N ASP A 156 2.64 -12.98 -10.02
CA ASP A 156 3.28 -12.87 -8.72
C ASP A 156 3.49 -14.25 -8.05
N SER A 157 3.65 -14.30 -6.72
CA SER A 157 3.89 -15.56 -5.99
C SER A 157 2.70 -16.52 -6.03
N GLY A 158 1.47 -16.03 -6.15
CA GLY A 158 0.25 -16.84 -6.22
C GLY A 158 0.00 -17.45 -7.61
N GLY A 159 0.61 -16.90 -8.64
CA GLY A 159 0.48 -17.42 -9.99
C GLY A 159 0.29 -16.34 -11.07
N PRO A 160 -0.02 -16.75 -12.30
CA PRO A 160 -0.28 -15.82 -13.39
C PRO A 160 -1.62 -15.10 -13.20
N TYR A 161 -1.67 -13.82 -13.48
CA TYR A 161 -2.90 -13.04 -13.58
C TYR A 161 -3.70 -13.40 -14.83
N ASN A 162 -4.98 -13.03 -14.88
CA ASN A 162 -5.83 -13.32 -16.02
C ASN A 162 -5.28 -12.70 -17.30
N TYR A 163 -4.89 -13.53 -18.26
CA TYR A 163 -4.21 -13.12 -19.48
C TYR A 163 -5.00 -12.09 -20.30
N ASN A 164 -6.32 -12.27 -20.42
CA ASN A 164 -7.16 -11.35 -21.20
C ASN A 164 -7.27 -9.99 -20.50
N LEU A 165 -7.38 -9.96 -19.19
CA LEU A 165 -7.43 -8.72 -18.42
C LEU A 165 -6.09 -7.97 -18.50
N ILE A 166 -4.97 -8.67 -18.30
CA ILE A 166 -3.64 -8.06 -18.43
C ILE A 166 -3.42 -7.53 -19.86
N THR A 167 -3.83 -8.29 -20.88
CA THR A 167 -3.74 -7.84 -22.28
C THR A 167 -4.59 -6.58 -22.53
N ALA A 168 -5.78 -6.50 -21.95
CA ALA A 168 -6.62 -5.30 -22.06
C ALA A 168 -5.94 -4.09 -21.41
N LEU A 169 -5.43 -4.23 -20.18
CA LEU A 169 -4.71 -3.16 -19.47
C LEU A 169 -3.48 -2.67 -20.26
N VAL A 170 -2.68 -3.60 -20.81
CA VAL A 170 -1.53 -3.25 -21.66
C VAL A 170 -1.94 -2.51 -22.91
N ASN A 171 -3.02 -2.94 -23.58
CA ASN A 171 -3.52 -2.28 -24.78
C ASN A 171 -4.05 -0.88 -24.46
N THR A 172 -4.77 -0.72 -23.35
CA THR A 172 -5.23 0.58 -22.86
C THR A 172 -4.04 1.51 -22.57
N ALA A 173 -3.02 1.03 -21.85
CA ALA A 173 -1.82 1.81 -21.56
C ALA A 173 -1.11 2.28 -22.85
N LYS A 174 -1.00 1.40 -23.87
CA LYS A 174 -0.42 1.74 -25.18
C LYS A 174 -1.27 2.76 -25.94
N ALA A 175 -2.58 2.59 -25.95
CA ALA A 175 -3.51 3.48 -26.67
C ALA A 175 -3.47 4.90 -26.11
N HIS A 176 -3.24 5.03 -24.80
CA HIS A 176 -3.14 6.32 -24.11
C HIS A 176 -1.70 6.86 -24.00
N GLY A 177 -0.71 6.16 -24.54
CA GLY A 177 0.69 6.59 -24.50
C GLY A 177 1.25 6.72 -23.10
N LEU A 178 0.81 5.84 -22.19
CA LEU A 178 1.25 5.84 -20.80
C LEU A 178 2.64 5.19 -20.66
N ASP A 179 3.42 5.67 -19.69
CA ASP A 179 4.66 5.01 -19.30
C ASP A 179 4.34 3.85 -18.37
N PHE A 180 4.59 2.63 -18.82
CA PHE A 180 4.29 1.42 -18.07
C PHE A 180 5.37 0.35 -18.22
N ALA A 181 5.41 -0.56 -17.26
CA ALA A 181 6.18 -1.80 -17.32
C ALA A 181 5.29 -3.01 -17.12
N ILE A 182 5.71 -4.15 -17.69
CA ILE A 182 5.08 -5.46 -17.44
C ILE A 182 6.14 -6.30 -16.72
N ASP A 183 5.84 -6.68 -15.49
CA ASP A 183 6.78 -7.37 -14.63
C ASP A 183 6.21 -8.66 -14.04
N VAL A 184 7.10 -9.52 -13.53
CA VAL A 184 6.82 -10.72 -12.76
C VAL A 184 7.46 -10.56 -11.38
N TYR A 185 6.66 -10.67 -10.32
CA TYR A 185 7.13 -10.49 -8.96
C TYR A 185 7.35 -11.83 -8.27
N PRO A 186 8.58 -12.14 -7.82
CA PRO A 186 8.88 -13.43 -7.20
C PRO A 186 8.36 -13.57 -5.77
N HIS A 187 8.22 -12.46 -5.04
CA HIS A 187 7.83 -12.41 -3.61
C HIS A 187 6.79 -11.32 -3.40
N TYR A 188 5.57 -11.57 -3.84
CA TYR A 188 4.49 -10.58 -3.81
C TYR A 188 3.13 -11.29 -3.78
N GLY A 189 2.17 -10.69 -3.13
CA GLY A 189 0.76 -11.06 -3.18
C GLY A 189 -0.09 -9.81 -3.04
N SER A 190 -1.36 -9.90 -3.41
CA SER A 190 -2.31 -8.80 -3.30
C SER A 190 -3.71 -9.30 -2.97
N ASP A 191 -4.63 -8.39 -2.76
CA ASP A 191 -6.02 -8.71 -2.43
C ASP A 191 -6.73 -9.63 -3.43
N VAL A 192 -6.40 -9.54 -4.73
CA VAL A 192 -7.02 -10.43 -5.73
C VAL A 192 -6.66 -11.88 -5.53
N GLU A 193 -5.49 -12.20 -5.01
CA GLU A 193 -5.14 -13.57 -4.64
C GLU A 193 -5.90 -14.06 -3.42
N ALA A 194 -6.09 -13.19 -2.42
CA ALA A 194 -6.92 -13.51 -1.26
C ALA A 194 -8.35 -13.82 -1.72
N THR A 195 -8.87 -13.07 -2.69
CA THR A 195 -10.18 -13.31 -3.31
C THR A 195 -10.27 -14.68 -3.98
N LEU A 196 -9.26 -15.07 -4.78
CA LEU A 196 -9.25 -16.39 -5.41
C LEU A 196 -9.16 -17.51 -4.36
N ARG A 197 -8.31 -17.34 -3.35
CA ARG A 197 -8.22 -18.31 -2.23
C ARG A 197 -9.51 -18.43 -1.43
N ALA A 198 -10.32 -17.36 -1.36
CA ALA A 198 -11.63 -17.37 -0.74
C ALA A 198 -12.70 -18.10 -1.57
N GLY A 199 -12.38 -18.54 -2.80
CA GLY A 199 -13.24 -19.34 -3.65
C GLY A 199 -14.02 -18.57 -4.71
N TYR A 200 -13.69 -17.31 -4.95
CA TYR A 200 -14.29 -16.54 -6.03
C TYR A 200 -13.61 -16.84 -7.37
N ASP A 201 -14.40 -17.20 -8.38
CA ASP A 201 -13.92 -17.43 -9.75
C ASP A 201 -14.14 -16.16 -10.58
N ILE A 202 -13.20 -15.21 -10.48
CA ILE A 202 -13.27 -13.91 -11.15
C ILE A 202 -12.01 -13.65 -11.96
N ARG A 203 -12.11 -12.84 -13.01
CA ARG A 203 -10.95 -12.35 -13.72
C ARG A 203 -10.20 -11.35 -12.84
N HIS A 204 -8.91 -11.52 -12.71
CA HIS A 204 -8.11 -10.76 -11.76
C HIS A 204 -6.86 -10.17 -12.40
N GLY A 205 -6.46 -9.01 -11.90
CA GLY A 205 -5.29 -8.27 -12.35
C GLY A 205 -4.69 -7.45 -11.22
N LEU A 206 -3.47 -7.01 -11.42
CA LEU A 206 -2.74 -6.14 -10.50
C LEU A 206 -2.03 -5.05 -11.28
N ILE A 207 -2.25 -3.81 -10.88
CA ILE A 207 -1.54 -2.63 -11.38
C ILE A 207 -1.19 -1.70 -10.21
N GLY A 208 -0.28 -0.78 -10.43
CA GLY A 208 -0.01 0.27 -9.44
C GLY A 208 1.15 1.18 -9.79
N PRO A 209 1.29 2.32 -9.11
CA PRO A 209 2.44 3.20 -9.29
C PRO A 209 3.70 2.51 -8.81
N GLY A 210 4.83 2.74 -9.47
CA GLY A 210 6.11 2.23 -9.01
C GLY A 210 6.48 2.81 -7.64
N VAL A 211 6.74 1.93 -6.67
CA VAL A 211 7.19 2.27 -5.32
C VAL A 211 8.51 1.56 -5.04
N TYR A 212 9.51 2.33 -4.69
CA TYR A 212 10.81 1.81 -4.27
C TYR A 212 10.87 1.65 -2.75
N ALA A 213 11.51 0.58 -2.30
CA ALA A 213 11.70 0.24 -0.89
C ALA A 213 10.38 0.05 -0.11
N SER A 214 9.38 -0.67 -0.71
CA SER A 214 8.14 -1.02 -0.01
C SER A 214 8.42 -1.66 1.36
N HIS A 215 7.53 -1.42 2.31
CA HIS A 215 7.65 -1.78 3.73
C HIS A 215 8.79 -1.07 4.51
N ASN A 216 9.41 -0.02 3.91
CA ASN A 216 10.41 0.82 4.57
C ASN A 216 10.00 2.31 4.52
N TYR A 217 10.97 3.21 4.45
CA TYR A 217 10.71 4.60 4.08
C TYR A 217 10.75 4.70 2.56
N GLU A 218 9.57 4.70 1.97
CA GLU A 218 9.32 4.45 0.57
C GLU A 218 9.48 5.70 -0.29
N ARG A 219 9.64 5.47 -1.59
CA ARG A 219 9.71 6.53 -2.58
C ARG A 219 8.95 6.16 -3.85
N SER A 220 8.21 7.13 -4.39
CA SER A 220 7.53 7.08 -5.67
C SER A 220 7.64 8.43 -6.38
N HIS A 221 6.94 8.61 -7.50
CA HIS A 221 6.93 9.85 -8.26
C HIS A 221 5.52 10.20 -8.78
N MET A 222 5.23 11.49 -8.90
CA MET A 222 3.95 11.98 -9.41
C MET A 222 3.62 11.49 -10.82
N ASP A 223 4.62 11.20 -11.66
CA ASP A 223 4.42 10.61 -12.98
C ASP A 223 3.84 9.20 -12.88
N GLY A 224 4.35 8.36 -11.96
CA GLY A 224 3.81 7.03 -11.71
C GLY A 224 2.36 7.07 -11.21
N VAL A 225 2.07 8.01 -10.29
CA VAL A 225 0.70 8.28 -9.83
C VAL A 225 -0.21 8.65 -11.00
N LYS A 226 0.25 9.57 -11.86
CA LYS A 226 -0.51 10.01 -13.04
C LYS A 226 -0.75 8.87 -14.03
N ASN A 227 0.28 8.12 -14.38
CA ASN A 227 0.16 6.98 -15.30
C ASN A 227 -0.82 5.93 -14.76
N THR A 228 -0.78 5.64 -13.46
CA THR A 228 -1.71 4.71 -12.82
C THR A 228 -3.14 5.25 -12.84
N TYR A 229 -3.34 6.50 -12.46
CA TYR A 229 -4.65 7.16 -12.50
C TYR A 229 -5.27 7.13 -13.91
N GLU A 230 -4.50 7.52 -14.93
CA GLU A 230 -4.99 7.55 -16.32
C GLU A 230 -5.29 6.13 -16.84
N LEU A 231 -4.49 5.12 -16.45
CA LEU A 231 -4.78 3.74 -16.83
C LEU A 231 -6.10 3.25 -16.20
N VAL A 232 -6.30 3.46 -14.90
CA VAL A 232 -7.54 3.05 -14.23
C VAL A 232 -8.73 3.79 -14.82
N LYS A 233 -8.60 5.12 -15.00
CA LYS A 233 -9.66 5.96 -15.59
C LYS A 233 -10.05 5.46 -16.98
N ALA A 234 -9.09 5.30 -17.88
CA ALA A 234 -9.35 4.83 -19.24
C ALA A 234 -10.01 3.45 -19.24
N TYR A 235 -9.50 2.52 -18.44
CA TYR A 235 -10.03 1.16 -18.38
C TYR A 235 -11.49 1.07 -17.91
N VAL A 236 -11.94 1.98 -17.02
CA VAL A 236 -13.33 1.95 -16.51
C VAL A 236 -14.30 2.82 -17.33
N THR A 237 -13.78 3.66 -18.23
CA THR A 237 -14.60 4.58 -19.07
C THR A 237 -14.71 4.15 -20.54
N GLU A 238 -13.92 3.20 -20.99
CA GLU A 238 -13.94 2.58 -22.33
C GLU A 238 -14.53 1.15 -22.26
#